data_ca6ac6ab676cd61bd52b3a870eb6cfaa
#
_entry.id   ca6ac6ab676cd61bd52b3a870eb6cfaa
#
_cell.length_a   1.000
_cell.length_b   1.000
_cell.length_c   1.000
_cell.angle_alpha   90.00
_cell.angle_beta   90.00
_cell.angle_gamma   90.00
#
_symmetry.space_group_name_H-M   'P 1'
#
loop_
_entity.id
_entity.type
_entity.pdbx_description
1 polymer ?
#
loop_
_entity_poly.entity_id
_entity_poly.type
_entity_poly.pdbx_seq_one_letter_code
_entity_poly.pdbx_strand_id
1 'polypeptide(L)'
;KGVANVPWEGNPTPRVAETYGGMLNAVGLQNPGIDLFCKRDIPHLKEKGASIIVNVCGRSTSDYVEVVERLADEPVDLLEINVSCPNVKEGGIAFGQNPDALYEITKAIKAKAKQPIVMKLSPNVTDITEMAKAAEAGGCDALSLINTITGMKIDIHRRKFVLANKTGGMSGPAIKPVAVRMVYQVSHACKLPIIGMGGILTGEDAIEMMMAGATMVSVGTANFHNPRATMEVLDGMKAYMERYHIEDINEIIGCID
;
A
#
# COMPACT_ATOMS: atom_id res chain seq x y z
N LYS A 1 9.35 0.40 -1.30
CA LYS A 1 9.78 -0.69 -0.41
C LYS A 1 9.62 -0.26 1.03
N GLY A 2 9.20 -1.15 1.95
CA GLY A 2 9.08 -0.81 3.36
C GLY A 2 10.42 -0.38 3.98
N VAL A 3 10.38 0.53 4.93
CA VAL A 3 11.54 1.00 5.72
C VAL A 3 11.20 0.79 7.19
N ALA A 4 12.07 0.08 7.91
CA ALA A 4 11.96 -0.17 9.34
C ALA A 4 13.06 0.55 10.12
N ASN A 5 12.94 0.60 11.44
CA ASN A 5 13.95 1.20 12.32
C ASN A 5 15.32 0.51 12.23
N VAL A 6 15.32 -0.80 11.96
CA VAL A 6 16.53 -1.61 11.76
C VAL A 6 16.44 -2.42 10.46
N PRO A 7 17.55 -2.94 9.90
CA PRO A 7 17.52 -3.81 8.73
C PRO A 7 16.73 -5.10 8.98
N TRP A 8 15.89 -5.50 8.00
CA TRP A 8 15.19 -6.78 8.01
C TRP A 8 15.61 -7.64 6.82
N GLU A 9 15.97 -8.90 7.09
CA GLU A 9 16.36 -9.86 6.03
C GLU A 9 15.16 -10.41 5.25
N GLY A 10 13.96 -10.33 5.83
CA GLY A 10 12.75 -10.93 5.28
C GLY A 10 12.64 -12.43 5.56
N ASN A 11 11.72 -13.09 4.86
CA ASN A 11 11.44 -14.52 5.03
C ASN A 11 12.42 -15.40 4.22
N PRO A 12 12.55 -16.69 4.57
CA PRO A 12 13.28 -17.68 3.75
C PRO A 12 12.68 -17.83 2.35
N THR A 13 13.49 -18.27 1.40
CA THR A 13 13.07 -18.62 0.04
C THR A 13 12.53 -20.06 -0.02
N PRO A 14 11.63 -20.37 -0.99
CA PRO A 14 11.00 -19.51 -2.01
C PRO A 14 9.98 -18.54 -1.39
N ARG A 15 9.97 -17.29 -1.83
CA ARG A 15 9.09 -16.23 -1.28
C ARG A 15 8.27 -15.49 -2.34
N VAL A 16 8.29 -15.96 -3.58
CA VAL A 16 7.45 -15.47 -4.68
C VAL A 16 6.96 -16.67 -5.47
N ALA A 17 5.72 -16.63 -5.93
CA ALA A 17 5.13 -17.63 -6.80
C ALA A 17 4.10 -16.98 -7.73
N GLU A 18 4.08 -17.41 -8.99
CA GLU A 18 3.03 -17.03 -9.92
C GLU A 18 1.69 -17.68 -9.54
N THR A 19 0.59 -17.02 -9.84
CA THR A 19 -0.76 -17.53 -9.76
C THR A 19 -1.61 -16.98 -10.89
N TYR A 20 -2.81 -17.51 -11.09
CA TYR A 20 -3.73 -17.00 -12.11
C TYR A 20 -4.04 -15.52 -11.87
N GLY A 21 -3.77 -14.70 -12.90
CA GLY A 21 -4.02 -13.26 -12.85
C GLY A 21 -3.15 -12.49 -11.86
N GLY A 22 -1.97 -13.01 -11.47
CA GLY A 22 -1.08 -12.26 -10.57
C GLY A 22 0.03 -13.09 -9.94
N MET A 23 0.42 -12.71 -8.74
CA MET A 23 1.49 -13.36 -8.00
C MET A 23 1.20 -13.41 -6.50
N LEU A 24 1.79 -14.41 -5.84
CA LEU A 24 1.88 -14.50 -4.39
C LEU A 24 3.28 -14.08 -3.95
N ASN A 25 3.40 -13.26 -2.92
CA ASN A 25 4.67 -12.95 -2.31
C ASN A 25 4.63 -13.06 -0.78
N ALA A 26 5.73 -13.54 -0.23
CA ALA A 26 5.99 -13.57 1.21
C ALA A 26 7.42 -13.07 1.46
N VAL A 27 7.79 -11.92 0.86
CA VAL A 27 9.14 -11.35 0.99
C VAL A 27 9.48 -11.01 2.44
N GLY A 28 8.48 -10.65 3.26
CA GLY A 28 8.69 -10.37 4.68
C GLY A 28 9.33 -9.01 4.93
N LEU A 29 8.99 -8.02 4.11
CA LEU A 29 9.42 -6.61 4.25
C LEU A 29 10.95 -6.45 4.31
N GLN A 30 11.72 -7.27 3.60
CA GLN A 30 13.18 -7.10 3.50
C GLN A 30 13.53 -5.65 3.15
N ASN A 31 14.34 -5.00 3.98
CA ASN A 31 14.72 -3.59 3.81
C ASN A 31 16.04 -3.28 4.53
N PRO A 32 16.73 -2.19 4.13
CA PRO A 32 18.04 -1.84 4.66
C PRO A 32 18.02 -1.14 6.03
N GLY A 33 16.83 -0.83 6.56
CA GLY A 33 16.66 0.01 7.74
C GLY A 33 16.76 1.52 7.43
N ILE A 34 16.28 2.32 8.39
CA ILE A 34 16.15 3.77 8.23
C ILE A 34 17.49 4.47 8.00
N ASP A 35 18.57 4.05 8.67
CA ASP A 35 19.88 4.72 8.57
C ASP A 35 20.44 4.67 7.15
N LEU A 36 20.42 3.49 6.52
CA LEU A 36 20.91 3.33 5.16
C LEU A 36 19.95 3.97 4.14
N PHE A 37 18.63 3.93 4.40
CA PHE A 37 17.65 4.59 3.57
C PHE A 37 17.87 6.10 3.50
N CYS A 38 18.04 6.78 4.65
CA CYS A 38 18.32 8.23 4.70
C CYS A 38 19.65 8.57 4.03
N LYS A 39 20.71 7.76 4.28
CA LYS A 39 22.05 8.04 3.78
C LYS A 39 22.23 7.75 2.28
N ARG A 40 21.54 6.76 1.72
CA ARG A 40 21.75 6.29 0.35
C ARG A 40 20.57 6.54 -0.56
N ASP A 41 19.37 6.13 -0.12
CA ASP A 41 18.21 6.03 -1.03
C ASP A 41 17.52 7.40 -1.23
N ILE A 42 17.34 8.18 -0.17
CA ILE A 42 16.75 9.52 -0.27
C ILE A 42 17.60 10.44 -1.18
N PRO A 43 18.91 10.60 -0.96
CA PRO A 43 19.74 11.44 -1.84
C PRO A 43 19.71 10.99 -3.30
N HIS A 44 19.77 9.67 -3.55
CA HIS A 44 19.68 9.12 -4.91
C HIS A 44 18.36 9.46 -5.61
N LEU A 45 17.23 9.31 -4.89
CA LEU A 45 15.91 9.61 -5.45
C LEU A 45 15.74 11.12 -5.70
N LYS A 46 16.21 11.97 -4.78
CA LYS A 46 16.15 13.43 -4.95
C LYS A 46 17.04 13.94 -6.09
N GLU A 47 18.21 13.33 -6.31
CA GLU A 47 19.05 13.62 -7.49
C GLU A 47 18.31 13.37 -8.80
N LYS A 48 17.39 12.41 -8.83
CA LYS A 48 16.53 12.09 -9.99
C LYS A 48 15.24 12.94 -10.06
N GLY A 49 15.06 13.89 -9.15
CA GLY A 49 13.85 14.74 -9.09
C GLY A 49 12.57 14.00 -8.65
N ALA A 50 12.72 12.87 -7.98
CA ALA A 50 11.55 12.08 -7.56
C ALA A 50 10.83 12.72 -6.37
N SER A 51 9.47 12.67 -6.38
CA SER A 51 8.66 12.78 -5.18
C SER A 51 8.70 11.46 -4.42
N ILE A 52 8.83 11.53 -3.09
CA ILE A 52 9.09 10.35 -2.27
C ILE A 52 7.95 10.11 -1.27
N ILE A 53 7.24 9.00 -1.42
CA ILE A 53 6.35 8.45 -0.41
C ILE A 53 7.07 7.29 0.28
N VAL A 54 7.38 7.44 1.57
CA VAL A 54 8.08 6.41 2.34
C VAL A 54 7.09 5.43 2.93
N ASN A 55 7.18 4.15 2.55
CA ASN A 55 6.39 3.10 3.19
C ASN A 55 7.05 2.67 4.50
N VAL A 56 6.50 3.14 5.62
CA VAL A 56 7.00 2.89 6.98
C VAL A 56 6.45 1.57 7.50
N CYS A 57 7.31 0.73 8.05
CA CYS A 57 6.92 -0.51 8.71
C CYS A 57 7.61 -0.70 10.05
N GLY A 58 6.97 -1.42 10.96
CA GLY A 58 7.46 -1.70 12.31
C GLY A 58 6.82 -2.96 12.87
N ARG A 59 7.32 -3.44 14.00
CA ARG A 59 6.76 -4.56 14.76
C ARG A 59 5.97 -4.11 15.98
N SER A 60 6.26 -2.91 16.46
CA SER A 60 5.61 -2.25 17.60
C SER A 60 5.32 -0.79 17.26
N THR A 61 4.42 -0.16 18.01
CA THR A 61 4.15 1.28 17.87
C THR A 61 5.41 2.12 18.01
N SER A 62 6.34 1.74 18.91
CA SER A 62 7.62 2.42 19.10
C SER A 62 8.51 2.36 17.85
N ASP A 63 8.54 1.23 17.12
CA ASP A 63 9.32 1.11 15.89
C ASP A 63 8.81 2.09 14.81
N TYR A 64 7.49 2.17 14.64
CA TYR A 64 6.89 3.14 13.70
C TYR A 64 7.22 4.58 14.08
N VAL A 65 7.06 4.91 15.37
CA VAL A 65 7.35 6.25 15.87
C VAL A 65 8.81 6.60 15.66
N GLU A 66 9.75 5.71 15.96
CA GLU A 66 11.17 5.91 15.74
C GLU A 66 11.49 6.21 14.26
N VAL A 67 10.95 5.44 13.31
CA VAL A 67 11.15 5.68 11.88
C VAL A 67 10.59 7.04 11.47
N VAL A 68 9.41 7.40 11.96
CA VAL A 68 8.75 8.68 11.65
C VAL A 68 9.55 9.87 12.20
N GLU A 69 10.03 9.78 13.45
CA GLU A 69 10.89 10.83 14.04
C GLU A 69 12.22 10.98 13.27
N ARG A 70 12.79 9.87 12.81
CA ARG A 70 14.03 9.89 11.99
C ARG A 70 13.81 10.50 10.60
N LEU A 71 12.60 10.43 10.06
CA LEU A 71 12.23 11.03 8.77
C LEU A 71 11.79 12.49 8.89
N ALA A 72 11.61 13.02 10.08
CA ALA A 72 11.00 14.33 10.32
C ALA A 72 11.70 15.49 9.60
N ASP A 73 13.03 15.44 9.45
CA ASP A 73 13.84 16.48 8.79
C ASP A 73 14.39 16.04 7.41
N GLU A 74 13.98 14.84 6.95
CA GLU A 74 14.36 14.33 5.64
C GLU A 74 13.48 14.92 4.52
N PRO A 75 13.99 15.12 3.31
CA PRO A 75 13.25 15.70 2.19
C PRO A 75 12.32 14.66 1.53
N VAL A 76 11.38 14.13 2.29
CA VAL A 76 10.35 13.20 1.82
C VAL A 76 8.98 13.85 1.89
N ASP A 77 8.09 13.49 0.95
CA ASP A 77 6.86 14.23 0.73
C ASP A 77 5.70 13.69 1.58
N LEU A 78 5.58 12.36 1.71
CA LEU A 78 4.52 11.68 2.46
C LEU A 78 5.07 10.45 3.19
N LEU A 79 4.42 10.05 4.29
CA LEU A 79 4.70 8.83 5.03
C LEU A 79 3.52 7.85 4.90
N GLU A 80 3.69 6.74 4.17
CA GLU A 80 2.70 5.69 4.08
C GLU A 80 2.93 4.65 5.18
N ILE A 81 2.06 4.60 6.16
CA ILE A 81 2.17 3.73 7.33
C ILE A 81 1.57 2.36 7.01
N ASN A 82 2.43 1.36 6.89
CA ASN A 82 2.03 0.01 6.52
C ASN A 82 1.70 -0.83 7.75
N VAL A 83 0.46 -0.78 8.19
CA VAL A 83 -0.05 -1.54 9.35
C VAL A 83 -0.50 -2.97 9.02
N SER A 84 -0.33 -3.40 7.77
CA SER A 84 -0.82 -4.70 7.29
C SER A 84 0.15 -5.87 7.54
N CYS A 85 1.14 -5.74 8.43
CA CYS A 85 2.14 -6.77 8.66
C CYS A 85 1.57 -7.89 9.57
N PRO A 86 1.33 -9.12 9.05
CA PRO A 86 0.66 -10.19 9.83
C PRO A 86 1.56 -10.86 10.87
N ASN A 87 2.82 -10.46 11.01
CA ASN A 87 3.85 -11.17 11.78
C ASN A 87 4.36 -10.42 13.01
N VAL A 88 3.52 -9.63 13.69
CA VAL A 88 3.90 -9.07 14.99
C VAL A 88 3.64 -10.11 16.07
N LYS A 89 4.69 -10.82 16.51
CA LYS A 89 4.61 -11.85 17.55
C LYS A 89 4.42 -11.28 18.97
N GLU A 90 4.60 -10.01 19.18
CA GLU A 90 4.43 -9.37 20.49
C GLU A 90 3.08 -8.63 20.53
N GLY A 91 2.15 -9.19 21.32
CA GLY A 91 0.84 -8.60 21.61
C GLY A 91 -0.35 -9.18 20.87
N GLY A 92 -0.19 -10.06 19.87
CA GLY A 92 -1.27 -10.84 19.26
C GLY A 92 -2.32 -10.05 18.45
N ILE A 93 -2.16 -8.75 18.29
CA ILE A 93 -3.08 -7.88 17.56
C ILE A 93 -2.38 -7.37 16.30
N ALA A 94 -2.82 -7.83 15.13
CA ALA A 94 -2.43 -7.21 13.89
C ALA A 94 -3.09 -5.82 13.81
N PHE A 95 -2.33 -4.74 13.91
CA PHE A 95 -2.84 -3.36 13.88
C PHE A 95 -3.84 -3.11 12.75
N GLY A 96 -3.64 -3.73 11.60
CA GLY A 96 -4.50 -3.58 10.42
C GLY A 96 -5.78 -4.43 10.44
N GLN A 97 -6.12 -5.10 11.54
CA GLN A 97 -7.32 -5.95 11.67
C GLN A 97 -8.21 -5.59 12.89
N ASN A 98 -7.76 -4.63 13.70
CA ASN A 98 -8.51 -4.15 14.87
C ASN A 98 -8.63 -2.63 14.82
N PRO A 99 -9.86 -2.07 14.77
CA PRO A 99 -10.07 -0.62 14.66
C PRO A 99 -9.46 0.17 15.83
N ASP A 100 -9.58 -0.32 17.06
CA ASP A 100 -9.05 0.39 18.24
C ASP A 100 -7.52 0.46 18.19
N ALA A 101 -6.87 -0.65 17.85
CA ALA A 101 -5.42 -0.70 17.69
C ALA A 101 -4.95 0.21 16.53
N LEU A 102 -5.71 0.27 15.43
CA LEU A 102 -5.41 1.16 14.31
C LEU A 102 -5.58 2.64 14.70
N TYR A 103 -6.61 2.99 15.45
CA TYR A 103 -6.80 4.32 15.99
C TYR A 103 -5.61 4.76 16.86
N GLU A 104 -5.22 3.93 17.84
CA GLU A 104 -4.16 4.26 18.79
C GLU A 104 -2.79 4.42 18.08
N ILE A 105 -2.45 3.52 17.15
CA ILE A 105 -1.17 3.64 16.43
C ILE A 105 -1.17 4.86 15.49
N THR A 106 -2.30 5.15 14.83
CA THR A 106 -2.42 6.33 13.96
C THR A 106 -2.20 7.60 14.76
N LYS A 107 -2.86 7.72 15.92
CA LYS A 107 -2.74 8.87 16.84
C LYS A 107 -1.30 9.03 17.35
N ALA A 108 -0.65 7.93 17.75
CA ALA A 108 0.73 7.97 18.25
C ALA A 108 1.72 8.45 17.15
N ILE A 109 1.55 7.96 15.92
CA ILE A 109 2.38 8.37 14.77
C ILE A 109 2.09 9.83 14.39
N LYS A 110 0.82 10.22 14.30
CA LYS A 110 0.42 11.60 13.95
C LYS A 110 0.99 12.64 14.89
N ALA A 111 1.08 12.32 16.18
CA ALA A 111 1.66 13.21 17.19
C ALA A 111 3.15 13.52 16.98
N LYS A 112 3.85 12.71 16.17
CA LYS A 112 5.30 12.80 15.92
C LYS A 112 5.67 13.16 14.49
N ALA A 113 4.80 12.85 13.54
CA ALA A 113 5.03 13.11 12.12
C ALA A 113 5.02 14.62 11.81
N LYS A 114 6.02 15.07 11.06
CA LYS A 114 6.03 16.42 10.46
C LYS A 114 5.41 16.41 9.05
N GLN A 115 5.60 15.30 8.32
CA GLN A 115 5.00 15.09 7.01
C GLN A 115 3.56 14.58 7.15
N PRO A 116 2.72 14.77 6.11
CA PRO A 116 1.42 14.12 6.06
C PRO A 116 1.54 12.60 6.11
N ILE A 117 0.63 11.94 6.85
CA ILE A 117 0.60 10.49 6.99
C ILE A 117 -0.56 9.86 6.22
N VAL A 118 -0.26 8.78 5.52
CA VAL A 118 -1.19 7.96 4.75
C VAL A 118 -1.29 6.59 5.42
N MET A 119 -2.48 6.19 5.90
CA MET A 119 -2.64 4.86 6.51
C MET A 119 -2.95 3.82 5.44
N LYS A 120 -2.07 2.80 5.31
CA LYS A 120 -2.23 1.71 4.34
C LYS A 120 -3.04 0.57 4.93
N LEU A 121 -4.27 0.40 4.40
CA LEU A 121 -5.25 -0.54 4.92
C LEU A 121 -5.11 -1.94 4.32
N SER A 122 -5.39 -2.94 5.16
CA SER A 122 -5.43 -4.35 4.78
C SER A 122 -6.80 -4.72 4.21
N PRO A 123 -6.87 -5.51 3.12
CA PRO A 123 -8.13 -6.07 2.63
C PRO A 123 -8.59 -7.31 3.42
N ASN A 124 -7.75 -7.82 4.33
CA ASN A 124 -8.01 -9.05 5.07
C ASN A 124 -8.82 -8.78 6.35
N VAL A 125 -9.93 -8.09 6.18
CA VAL A 125 -10.88 -7.67 7.24
C VAL A 125 -12.30 -7.91 6.75
N THR A 126 -13.25 -7.99 7.67
CA THR A 126 -14.66 -8.17 7.34
C THR A 126 -15.26 -6.89 6.75
N ASP A 127 -14.98 -5.74 7.38
CA ASP A 127 -15.41 -4.42 6.92
C ASP A 127 -14.22 -3.43 6.92
N ILE A 128 -13.82 -3.01 5.73
CA ILE A 128 -12.72 -2.05 5.57
C ILE A 128 -13.11 -0.63 5.98
N THR A 129 -14.41 -0.32 6.02
CA THR A 129 -14.89 1.02 6.38
C THR A 129 -14.71 1.30 7.87
N GLU A 130 -14.80 0.29 8.73
CA GLU A 130 -14.49 0.42 10.16
C GLU A 130 -13.02 0.79 10.36
N MET A 131 -12.12 0.14 9.61
CA MET A 131 -10.69 0.44 9.64
C MET A 131 -10.39 1.85 9.13
N ALA A 132 -11.04 2.26 8.04
CA ALA A 132 -10.88 3.60 7.47
C ALA A 132 -11.33 4.69 8.45
N LYS A 133 -12.49 4.53 9.08
CA LYS A 133 -13.00 5.46 10.12
C LYS A 133 -12.09 5.54 11.36
N ALA A 134 -11.53 4.41 11.78
CA ALA A 134 -10.58 4.38 12.90
C ALA A 134 -9.28 5.14 12.55
N ALA A 135 -8.74 4.98 11.35
CA ALA A 135 -7.57 5.72 10.89
C ALA A 135 -7.87 7.23 10.76
N GLU A 136 -9.03 7.61 10.19
CA GLU A 136 -9.48 8.99 10.10
C GLU A 136 -9.63 9.62 11.50
N ALA A 137 -10.28 8.94 12.44
CA ALA A 137 -10.41 9.38 13.83
C ALA A 137 -9.05 9.52 14.54
N GLY A 138 -8.07 8.69 14.21
CA GLY A 138 -6.69 8.78 14.67
C GLY A 138 -5.91 9.97 14.10
N GLY A 139 -6.45 10.66 13.10
CA GLY A 139 -5.93 11.91 12.55
C GLY A 139 -4.98 11.73 11.36
N CYS A 140 -5.06 10.64 10.60
CA CYS A 140 -4.29 10.53 9.35
C CYS A 140 -4.79 11.54 8.30
N ASP A 141 -3.93 11.88 7.34
CA ASP A 141 -4.21 12.89 6.32
C ASP A 141 -4.78 12.27 5.04
N ALA A 142 -4.51 10.98 4.80
CA ALA A 142 -5.01 10.21 3.67
C ALA A 142 -5.04 8.71 3.98
N LEU A 143 -5.70 7.95 3.10
CA LEU A 143 -5.74 6.49 3.15
C LEU A 143 -5.13 5.91 1.89
N SER A 144 -4.48 4.74 1.99
CA SER A 144 -4.12 3.94 0.82
C SER A 144 -4.69 2.53 0.96
N LEU A 145 -5.29 2.02 -0.09
CA LEU A 145 -5.88 0.69 -0.12
C LEU A 145 -5.93 0.14 -1.55
N ILE A 146 -5.71 -1.14 -1.71
CA ILE A 146 -5.59 -2.17 -0.71
C ILE A 146 -4.16 -2.74 -0.66
N ASN A 147 -3.76 -3.27 0.50
CA ASN A 147 -2.63 -4.18 0.57
C ASN A 147 -3.01 -5.53 -0.09
N THR A 148 -2.15 -6.53 -0.03
CA THR A 148 -2.35 -7.83 -0.67
C THR A 148 -3.37 -8.71 0.06
N ILE A 149 -4.09 -9.52 -0.71
CA ILE A 149 -5.03 -10.52 -0.16
C ILE A 149 -4.26 -11.78 0.23
N THR A 150 -4.47 -12.31 1.42
CA THR A 150 -3.81 -13.52 1.88
C THR A 150 -4.22 -14.74 1.05
N GLY A 151 -3.25 -15.45 0.50
CA GLY A 151 -3.44 -16.64 -0.30
C GLY A 151 -2.39 -17.72 -0.04
N MET A 152 -2.54 -18.86 -0.69
CA MET A 152 -1.65 -20.02 -0.57
C MET A 152 -1.53 -20.73 -1.91
N LYS A 153 -0.37 -21.35 -2.17
CA LYS A 153 -0.15 -22.25 -3.30
C LYS A 153 0.52 -23.53 -2.85
N ILE A 154 -0.03 -24.67 -3.30
CA ILE A 154 0.46 -26.02 -3.01
C ILE A 154 0.97 -26.64 -4.30
N ASP A 155 2.17 -27.22 -4.27
CA ASP A 155 2.68 -28.13 -5.30
C ASP A 155 2.09 -29.53 -5.02
N ILE A 156 1.11 -29.93 -5.82
CA ILE A 156 0.39 -31.18 -5.63
C ILE A 156 1.25 -32.43 -5.92
N HIS A 157 2.27 -32.29 -6.76
CA HIS A 157 3.16 -33.39 -7.13
C HIS A 157 4.20 -33.64 -6.03
N ARG A 158 4.76 -32.56 -5.46
CA ARG A 158 5.68 -32.64 -4.32
C ARG A 158 4.99 -32.72 -2.98
N ARG A 159 3.67 -32.44 -2.90
CA ARG A 159 2.87 -32.36 -1.67
C ARG A 159 3.48 -31.40 -0.65
N LYS A 160 3.91 -30.22 -1.14
CA LYS A 160 4.59 -29.16 -0.34
C LYS A 160 3.99 -27.79 -0.64
N PHE A 161 4.16 -26.87 0.30
CA PHE A 161 3.89 -25.47 0.05
C PHE A 161 4.89 -24.94 -0.98
N VAL A 162 4.44 -24.08 -1.90
CA VAL A 162 5.31 -23.42 -2.88
C VAL A 162 6.13 -22.32 -2.21
N LEU A 163 5.51 -21.56 -1.29
CA LEU A 163 6.21 -20.55 -0.50
C LEU A 163 6.74 -21.14 0.80
N ALA A 164 7.97 -20.80 1.20
CA ALA A 164 8.54 -21.22 2.48
C ALA A 164 7.70 -20.76 3.68
N ASN A 165 7.08 -19.59 3.59
CA ASN A 165 6.18 -19.03 4.61
C ASN A 165 4.77 -19.65 4.59
N LYS A 166 4.49 -20.66 3.74
CA LYS A 166 3.20 -21.32 3.50
C LYS A 166 2.17 -20.40 2.84
N THR A 167 1.85 -19.26 3.44
CA THR A 167 0.96 -18.22 2.92
C THR A 167 1.76 -17.05 2.35
N GLY A 168 1.15 -16.28 1.48
CA GLY A 168 1.67 -15.04 0.92
C GLY A 168 0.57 -14.07 0.53
N GLY A 169 0.93 -12.83 0.27
CA GLY A 169 0.02 -11.82 -0.22
C GLY A 169 -0.16 -11.95 -1.73
N MET A 170 -1.40 -12.08 -2.18
CA MET A 170 -1.79 -12.10 -3.59
C MET A 170 -1.94 -10.66 -4.11
N SER A 171 -1.35 -10.38 -5.27
CA SER A 171 -1.42 -9.11 -5.99
C SER A 171 -1.56 -9.35 -7.50
N GLY A 172 -1.87 -8.31 -8.26
CA GLY A 172 -2.07 -8.38 -9.71
C GLY A 172 -3.55 -8.28 -10.12
N PRO A 173 -3.89 -8.47 -11.40
CA PRO A 173 -5.23 -8.22 -11.96
C PRO A 173 -6.36 -8.94 -11.23
N ALA A 174 -6.11 -10.14 -10.72
CA ALA A 174 -7.13 -10.94 -10.04
C ALA A 174 -7.73 -10.28 -8.79
N ILE A 175 -7.01 -9.34 -8.16
CA ILE A 175 -7.53 -8.63 -6.98
C ILE A 175 -8.22 -7.30 -7.32
N LYS A 176 -8.18 -6.83 -8.58
CA LYS A 176 -8.73 -5.51 -8.97
C LYS A 176 -10.20 -5.33 -8.57
N PRO A 177 -11.12 -6.27 -8.84
CA PRO A 177 -12.53 -6.10 -8.45
C PRO A 177 -12.73 -5.92 -6.94
N VAL A 178 -11.90 -6.55 -6.13
CA VAL A 178 -11.92 -6.40 -4.66
C VAL A 178 -11.40 -5.01 -4.27
N ALA A 179 -10.31 -4.57 -4.90
CA ALA A 179 -9.72 -3.25 -4.64
C ALA A 179 -10.70 -2.12 -5.01
N VAL A 180 -11.31 -2.16 -6.20
CA VAL A 180 -12.30 -1.18 -6.67
C VAL A 180 -13.49 -1.10 -5.70
N ARG A 181 -14.08 -2.26 -5.32
CA ARG A 181 -15.16 -2.31 -4.33
C ARG A 181 -14.76 -1.67 -3.00
N MET A 182 -13.58 -1.99 -2.49
CA MET A 182 -13.12 -1.45 -1.19
C MET A 182 -12.83 0.05 -1.25
N VAL A 183 -12.27 0.56 -2.36
CA VAL A 183 -12.09 2.00 -2.58
C VAL A 183 -13.45 2.69 -2.59
N TYR A 184 -14.43 2.16 -3.33
CA TYR A 184 -15.79 2.69 -3.37
C TYR A 184 -16.43 2.75 -1.97
N GLN A 185 -16.35 1.67 -1.19
CA GLN A 185 -16.90 1.63 0.16
C GLN A 185 -16.26 2.67 1.09
N VAL A 186 -14.93 2.81 1.02
CA VAL A 186 -14.20 3.76 1.88
C VAL A 186 -14.45 5.21 1.45
N SER A 187 -14.53 5.51 0.17
CA SER A 187 -14.82 6.87 -0.33
C SER A 187 -16.19 7.39 0.10
N HIS A 188 -17.15 6.47 0.32
CA HIS A 188 -18.48 6.83 0.86
C HIS A 188 -18.53 6.87 2.40
N ALA A 189 -17.53 6.27 3.07
CA ALA A 189 -17.49 6.18 4.53
C ALA A 189 -16.62 7.24 5.19
N CYS A 190 -15.61 7.78 4.48
CA CYS A 190 -14.61 8.74 4.97
C CYS A 190 -14.45 9.89 3.98
N LYS A 191 -13.96 11.04 4.47
CA LYS A 191 -13.74 12.24 3.65
C LYS A 191 -12.28 12.43 3.20
N LEU A 192 -11.40 11.53 3.59
CA LEU A 192 -9.99 11.62 3.31
C LEU A 192 -9.66 11.26 1.86
N PRO A 193 -8.63 11.88 1.26
CA PRO A 193 -8.09 11.45 -0.01
C PRO A 193 -7.66 9.98 0.02
N ILE A 194 -7.85 9.26 -1.09
CA ILE A 194 -7.55 7.84 -1.20
C ILE A 194 -6.52 7.60 -2.29
N ILE A 195 -5.43 6.89 -1.96
CA ILE A 195 -4.53 6.29 -2.94
C ILE A 195 -5.02 4.88 -3.24
N GLY A 196 -5.69 4.69 -4.37
CA GLY A 196 -6.21 3.40 -4.81
C GLY A 196 -5.12 2.52 -5.41
N MET A 197 -5.06 1.25 -5.01
CA MET A 197 -4.10 0.28 -5.54
C MET A 197 -4.66 -1.14 -5.52
N GLY A 198 -4.19 -1.95 -6.48
CA GLY A 198 -4.54 -3.36 -6.58
C GLY A 198 -5.04 -3.72 -7.98
N GLY A 199 -4.19 -4.40 -8.75
CA GLY A 199 -4.54 -4.94 -10.06
C GLY A 199 -4.53 -3.95 -11.22
N ILE A 200 -4.00 -2.75 -11.05
CA ILE A 200 -3.87 -1.75 -12.12
C ILE A 200 -2.77 -2.18 -13.09
N LEU A 201 -3.14 -2.41 -14.37
CA LEU A 201 -2.25 -2.72 -15.49
C LEU A 201 -2.33 -1.69 -16.62
N THR A 202 -3.51 -1.08 -16.81
CA THR A 202 -3.81 -0.17 -17.92
C THR A 202 -4.33 1.18 -17.41
N GLY A 203 -4.39 2.18 -18.31
CA GLY A 203 -5.02 3.46 -17.98
C GLY A 203 -6.50 3.31 -17.62
N GLU A 204 -7.22 2.39 -18.28
CA GLU A 204 -8.63 2.13 -17.96
C GLU A 204 -8.80 1.54 -16.56
N ASP A 205 -7.89 0.67 -16.09
CA ASP A 205 -7.91 0.19 -14.71
C ASP A 205 -7.72 1.33 -13.69
N ALA A 206 -6.85 2.28 -14.01
CA ALA A 206 -6.63 3.46 -13.18
C ALA A 206 -7.86 4.37 -13.15
N ILE A 207 -8.49 4.62 -14.29
CA ILE A 207 -9.74 5.37 -14.41
C ILE A 207 -10.86 4.71 -13.60
N GLU A 208 -11.04 3.38 -13.72
CA GLU A 208 -12.03 2.63 -12.94
C GLU A 208 -11.81 2.82 -11.42
N MET A 209 -10.55 2.79 -10.97
CA MET A 209 -10.20 3.02 -9.56
C MET A 209 -10.53 4.45 -9.11
N MET A 210 -10.29 5.46 -9.98
CA MET A 210 -10.63 6.86 -9.68
C MET A 210 -12.14 7.08 -9.69
N MET A 211 -12.87 6.49 -10.61
CA MET A 211 -14.35 6.54 -10.63
C MET A 211 -14.95 5.94 -9.34
N ALA A 212 -14.30 4.93 -8.77
CA ALA A 212 -14.68 4.36 -7.47
C ALA A 212 -14.37 5.29 -6.26
N GLY A 213 -13.66 6.40 -6.47
CA GLY A 213 -13.37 7.40 -5.44
C GLY A 213 -11.90 7.54 -5.05
N ALA A 214 -10.97 6.89 -5.76
CA ALA A 214 -9.54 7.15 -5.53
C ALA A 214 -9.14 8.52 -6.08
N THR A 215 -8.44 9.32 -5.28
CA THR A 215 -7.88 10.62 -5.66
C THR A 215 -6.56 10.46 -6.41
N MET A 216 -5.83 9.39 -6.12
CA MET A 216 -4.57 9.00 -6.74
C MET A 216 -4.54 7.48 -6.91
N VAL A 217 -3.76 6.99 -7.86
CA VAL A 217 -3.57 5.54 -8.07
C VAL A 217 -2.12 5.14 -7.91
N SER A 218 -1.88 3.89 -7.50
CA SER A 218 -0.54 3.32 -7.36
C SER A 218 -0.41 2.02 -8.15
N VAL A 219 0.58 1.96 -9.05
CA VAL A 219 0.88 0.81 -9.89
C VAL A 219 1.96 -0.02 -9.24
N GLY A 220 1.65 -1.26 -8.86
CA GLY A 220 2.56 -2.16 -8.14
C GLY A 220 3.08 -3.31 -9.02
N THR A 221 2.38 -4.44 -8.98
CA THR A 221 2.78 -5.72 -9.59
C THR A 221 3.08 -5.63 -11.10
N ALA A 222 2.39 -4.75 -11.83
CA ALA A 222 2.62 -4.54 -13.24
C ALA A 222 4.08 -4.20 -13.58
N ASN A 223 4.77 -3.45 -12.71
CA ASN A 223 6.18 -3.07 -12.90
C ASN A 223 7.16 -4.26 -12.86
N PHE A 224 6.77 -5.42 -12.31
CA PHE A 224 7.60 -6.63 -12.34
C PHE A 224 7.61 -7.31 -13.72
N HIS A 225 6.53 -7.17 -14.48
CA HIS A 225 6.41 -7.69 -15.84
C HIS A 225 6.86 -6.67 -16.88
N ASN A 226 6.53 -5.40 -16.64
CA ASN A 226 6.84 -4.30 -17.54
C ASN A 226 7.36 -3.09 -16.73
N PRO A 227 8.68 -2.80 -16.75
CA PRO A 227 9.25 -1.65 -16.03
C PRO A 227 8.67 -0.29 -16.45
N ARG A 228 8.01 -0.21 -17.62
CA ARG A 228 7.34 0.99 -18.12
C ARG A 228 5.85 1.06 -17.78
N ALA A 229 5.30 0.08 -17.08
CA ALA A 229 3.87 -0.04 -16.80
C ALA A 229 3.26 1.25 -16.24
N THR A 230 3.93 1.91 -15.29
CA THR A 230 3.43 3.17 -14.71
C THR A 230 3.29 4.28 -15.74
N MET A 231 4.23 4.39 -16.69
CA MET A 231 4.16 5.38 -17.76
C MET A 231 3.05 5.04 -18.76
N GLU A 232 2.92 3.77 -19.12
CA GLU A 232 1.86 3.31 -20.04
C GLU A 232 0.46 3.48 -19.44
N VAL A 233 0.32 3.27 -18.12
CA VAL A 233 -0.92 3.59 -17.39
C VAL A 233 -1.23 5.08 -17.48
N LEU A 234 -0.25 5.95 -17.24
CA LEU A 234 -0.42 7.41 -17.36
C LEU A 234 -0.82 7.83 -18.78
N ASP A 235 -0.17 7.27 -19.79
CA ASP A 235 -0.48 7.56 -21.21
C ASP A 235 -1.90 7.08 -21.57
N GLY A 236 -2.32 5.92 -21.05
CA GLY A 236 -3.69 5.43 -21.19
C GLY A 236 -4.74 6.30 -20.50
N MET A 237 -4.42 6.85 -19.31
CA MET A 237 -5.30 7.82 -18.65
C MET A 237 -5.48 9.09 -19.47
N LYS A 238 -4.38 9.64 -20.02
CA LYS A 238 -4.43 10.81 -20.92
C LYS A 238 -5.29 10.54 -22.16
N ALA A 239 -5.08 9.38 -22.80
CA ALA A 239 -5.86 8.98 -23.97
C ALA A 239 -7.38 8.84 -23.64
N TYR A 240 -7.70 8.36 -22.43
CA TYR A 240 -9.09 8.34 -21.96
C TYR A 240 -9.68 9.75 -21.82
N MET A 241 -8.94 10.66 -21.17
CA MET A 241 -9.36 12.06 -21.01
C MET A 241 -9.59 12.75 -22.35
N GLU A 242 -8.66 12.59 -23.31
CA GLU A 242 -8.80 13.12 -24.68
C GLU A 242 -10.04 12.56 -25.39
N ARG A 243 -10.25 11.25 -25.32
CA ARG A 243 -11.39 10.55 -25.94
C ARG A 243 -12.74 11.05 -25.44
N TYR A 244 -12.85 11.35 -24.15
CA TYR A 244 -14.10 11.75 -23.51
C TYR A 244 -14.19 13.25 -23.22
N HIS A 245 -13.22 14.05 -23.73
CA HIS A 245 -13.17 15.51 -23.57
C HIS A 245 -13.18 15.95 -22.10
N ILE A 246 -12.48 15.22 -21.24
CA ILE A 246 -12.31 15.53 -19.82
C ILE A 246 -11.12 16.49 -19.68
N GLU A 247 -11.36 17.69 -19.17
CA GLU A 247 -10.31 18.70 -19.00
C GLU A 247 -9.54 18.51 -17.68
N ASP A 248 -10.26 18.13 -16.61
CA ASP A 248 -9.67 17.86 -15.30
C ASP A 248 -10.03 16.44 -14.84
N ILE A 249 -9.00 15.64 -14.51
CA ILE A 249 -9.18 14.28 -14.02
C ILE A 249 -10.03 14.23 -12.74
N ASN A 250 -10.09 15.30 -11.98
CA ASN A 250 -10.92 15.38 -10.77
C ASN A 250 -12.43 15.26 -11.07
N GLU A 251 -12.86 15.51 -12.32
CA GLU A 251 -14.27 15.39 -12.72
C GLU A 251 -14.80 13.95 -12.64
N ILE A 252 -13.89 12.95 -12.71
CA ILE A 252 -14.28 11.54 -12.67
C ILE A 252 -14.10 10.88 -11.30
N ILE A 253 -13.53 11.58 -10.33
CA ILE A 253 -13.32 11.00 -8.99
C ILE A 253 -14.67 10.81 -8.31
N GLY A 254 -14.98 9.52 -8.00
CA GLY A 254 -16.22 9.17 -7.32
C GLY A 254 -17.49 9.51 -8.12
N CYS A 255 -17.43 9.55 -9.46
CA CYS A 255 -18.57 9.90 -10.30
C CYS A 255 -19.60 8.77 -10.51
N ILE A 256 -19.42 7.65 -9.83
CA ILE A 256 -20.34 6.49 -9.89
C ILE A 256 -21.31 6.58 -8.71
N ASP A 257 -22.63 6.52 -9.03
CA ASP A 257 -23.73 6.53 -8.05
C ASP A 257 -23.91 5.14 -7.37
#